data_3b89da7ef6de9f176948351c31178fc9
#
_entry.id   3b89da7ef6de9f176948351c31178fc9
#
_cell.length_a   1.000
_cell.length_b   1.000
_cell.length_c   1.000
_cell.angle_alpha   90.00
_cell.angle_beta   90.00
_cell.angle_gamma   90.00
#
_symmetry.space_group_name_H-M   'P 1'
#
loop_
_entity.id
_entity.type
_entity.pdbx_description
1 polymer ?
#
loop_
_entity_poly.entity_id
_entity_poly.type
_entity_poly.pdbx_seq_one_letter_code
_entity_poly.pdbx_strand_id
1 'polypeptide(L)'
;MKKIITLLLCTISLSAFAQKKADDPRFKGLDTAFQRVLKNWHAAGFAVAVIEKNKVIYAKGFGYRDVDKKLPATANTLFAIGSCTKAFTASLIGKLEHDGKLDIDKPVTTYLPSLKFYNNDMNNSITLRDMMSHRTGLPRHDFSWYFFNTGSIDSLMQRIQYQEPTYPVRSKWQYNNFMFGAQGAVTEKLTGKSWEENIKQNFFVPLGMSRSVINIPDMEKSDDIATGYGLKKDSIIKKLEYYHINGMAPAGAINSSVNDMAKWVTAWINNGKYNGKEIIPESYRNQAISSQSIIDGALPGKEKPDLYFANYGFGWFLSSYKGHYRVEHGGNIDGFSASTCFFPSDSVGIVVLTNQNNSSVPSIVRNMIADRMLNLKYHDWNSDLKNAADKGKKEGEKVEKEKKVQSKRYPATHPLADFGGSFNNPGYGSMKIYVKNDSLFLKTVTHTLWLRHANYDIFDMFDKDPKDGIDTTDVQNVKIQFQMNLSGDIDGLTTQLEDGLKPLLFSRELEAKALTANELEKYTGEYELAGMTVKIYIKDGKTLYALVPGQPDYELVPMGNDKFGLKVLSGYYLQFGPPASAKITEATFIQPNGSYKAKKK
;
A
#
# COMPACT_ATOMS: atom_id res chain seq x y z
N MET A 1 -8.25 -79.01 47.93
CA MET A 1 -8.75 -77.77 48.53
C MET A 1 -8.02 -76.58 47.93
N LYS A 2 -8.66 -75.93 47.00
CA LYS A 2 -8.07 -74.72 46.29
C LYS A 2 -8.64 -73.47 46.96
N LYS A 3 -7.80 -72.62 47.54
CA LYS A 3 -8.18 -71.34 48.10
C LYS A 3 -8.17 -70.28 46.94
N ILE A 4 -9.34 -69.70 46.69
CA ILE A 4 -9.52 -68.58 45.76
C ILE A 4 -9.27 -67.29 46.56
N ILE A 5 -8.27 -66.55 46.23
CA ILE A 5 -8.02 -65.18 46.74
C ILE A 5 -8.70 -64.18 45.79
N THR A 6 -9.77 -63.53 46.25
CA THR A 6 -10.49 -62.46 45.53
C THR A 6 -9.75 -61.14 45.78
N LEU A 7 -9.12 -60.60 44.72
CA LEU A 7 -8.47 -59.27 44.74
C LEU A 7 -9.50 -58.19 44.45
N LEU A 8 -9.83 -57.39 45.47
CA LEU A 8 -10.75 -56.23 45.33
C LEU A 8 -9.97 -55.04 44.76
N LEU A 9 -10.18 -54.72 43.48
CA LEU A 9 -9.64 -53.50 42.86
C LEU A 9 -10.55 -52.31 43.23
N CYS A 10 -10.11 -51.47 44.16
CA CYS A 10 -10.69 -50.14 44.37
C CYS A 10 -10.25 -49.19 43.26
N THR A 11 -11.12 -48.93 42.29
CA THR A 11 -10.95 -47.87 41.31
C THR A 11 -11.30 -46.53 41.97
N ILE A 12 -10.29 -45.75 42.34
CA ILE A 12 -10.44 -44.37 42.75
C ILE A 12 -10.65 -43.54 41.49
N SER A 13 -11.89 -43.18 41.19
CA SER A 13 -12.23 -42.21 40.14
C SER A 13 -11.80 -40.82 40.61
N LEU A 14 -10.63 -40.34 40.17
CA LEU A 14 -10.26 -38.93 40.28
C LEU A 14 -11.16 -38.11 39.35
N SER A 15 -12.26 -37.61 39.88
CA SER A 15 -13.04 -36.57 39.24
C SER A 15 -12.19 -35.29 39.21
N ALA A 16 -11.50 -35.03 38.10
CA ALA A 16 -10.89 -33.74 37.85
C ALA A 16 -12.01 -32.69 37.73
N PHE A 17 -12.34 -32.05 38.84
CA PHE A 17 -13.14 -30.82 38.81
C PHE A 17 -12.30 -29.79 37.99
N ALA A 18 -12.65 -29.61 36.73
CA ALA A 18 -12.22 -28.46 35.96
C ALA A 18 -12.75 -27.22 36.69
N GLN A 19 -11.92 -26.62 37.52
CA GLN A 19 -12.23 -25.37 38.19
C GLN A 19 -12.50 -24.34 37.09
N LYS A 20 -13.78 -23.96 36.92
CA LYS A 20 -14.18 -22.88 36.01
C LYS A 20 -13.40 -21.65 36.46
N LYS A 21 -12.41 -21.26 35.68
CA LYS A 21 -11.59 -20.07 35.96
C LYS A 21 -12.56 -18.91 36.13
N ALA A 22 -12.58 -18.29 37.31
CA ALA A 22 -13.42 -17.13 37.55
C ALA A 22 -13.13 -16.08 36.51
N ASP A 23 -14.16 -15.55 35.85
CA ASP A 23 -14.00 -14.50 34.85
C ASP A 23 -13.32 -13.31 35.51
N ASP A 24 -12.24 -12.81 34.89
CA ASP A 24 -11.51 -11.64 35.38
C ASP A 24 -12.49 -10.45 35.43
N PRO A 25 -12.68 -9.83 36.62
CA PRO A 25 -13.66 -8.76 36.79
C PRO A 25 -13.42 -7.55 35.89
N ARG A 26 -12.19 -7.37 35.42
CA ARG A 26 -11.82 -6.29 34.45
C ARG A 26 -12.55 -6.42 33.11
N PHE A 27 -12.99 -7.65 32.73
CA PHE A 27 -13.74 -7.89 31.48
C PHE A 27 -15.26 -7.88 31.66
N LYS A 28 -15.78 -7.69 32.86
CA LYS A 28 -17.22 -7.66 33.11
C LYS A 28 -17.90 -6.56 32.27
N GLY A 29 -18.93 -6.96 31.51
CA GLY A 29 -19.71 -6.05 30.65
C GLY A 29 -19.05 -5.62 29.34
N LEU A 30 -17.81 -6.08 29.04
CA LEU A 30 -17.13 -5.76 27.77
C LEU A 30 -17.86 -6.37 26.57
N ASP A 31 -18.38 -7.58 26.69
CA ASP A 31 -19.10 -8.23 25.58
C ASP A 31 -20.27 -7.38 25.10
N THR A 32 -21.07 -6.83 26.03
CA THR A 32 -22.18 -5.92 25.71
C THR A 32 -21.69 -4.61 25.10
N ALA A 33 -20.58 -4.07 25.62
CA ALA A 33 -19.99 -2.86 25.08
C ALA A 33 -19.45 -3.07 23.65
N PHE A 34 -18.84 -4.20 23.37
CA PHE A 34 -18.32 -4.57 22.05
C PHE A 34 -19.42 -4.80 21.00
N GLN A 35 -20.56 -5.39 21.42
CA GLN A 35 -21.73 -5.49 20.54
C GLN A 35 -22.26 -4.09 20.18
N ARG A 36 -22.20 -3.13 21.09
CA ARG A 36 -22.56 -1.74 20.85
C ARG A 36 -21.61 -1.06 19.87
N VAL A 37 -20.28 -1.34 19.97
CA VAL A 37 -19.28 -0.86 19.01
C VAL A 37 -19.59 -1.39 17.59
N LEU A 38 -19.81 -2.70 17.42
CA LEU A 38 -20.19 -3.28 16.12
C LEU A 38 -21.40 -2.59 15.51
N LYS A 39 -22.45 -2.38 16.32
CA LYS A 39 -23.68 -1.72 15.86
C LYS A 39 -23.45 -0.27 15.45
N ASN A 40 -22.75 0.51 16.27
CA ASN A 40 -22.55 1.95 16.03
C ASN A 40 -21.66 2.24 14.83
N TRP A 41 -20.74 1.33 14.53
CA TRP A 41 -19.77 1.47 13.44
C TRP A 41 -20.11 0.59 12.21
N HIS A 42 -21.28 -0.06 12.22
CA HIS A 42 -21.71 -0.97 11.15
C HIS A 42 -20.62 -1.99 10.78
N ALA A 43 -19.86 -2.47 11.77
CA ALA A 43 -18.78 -3.40 11.54
C ALA A 43 -19.29 -4.84 11.47
N ALA A 44 -18.77 -5.62 10.50
CA ALA A 44 -19.14 -7.03 10.32
C ALA A 44 -18.73 -7.87 11.53
N GLY A 45 -17.45 -7.76 11.94
CA GLY A 45 -16.91 -8.47 13.07
C GLY A 45 -15.48 -8.03 13.41
N PHE A 46 -15.01 -8.51 14.55
CA PHE A 46 -13.62 -8.39 14.97
C PHE A 46 -13.24 -9.50 15.93
N ALA A 47 -11.94 -9.70 16.12
CA ALA A 47 -11.39 -10.50 17.18
C ALA A 47 -10.45 -9.67 18.06
N VAL A 48 -10.32 -10.06 19.32
CA VAL A 48 -9.45 -9.36 20.27
C VAL A 48 -8.73 -10.36 21.16
N ALA A 49 -7.44 -10.07 21.48
CA ALA A 49 -6.68 -10.75 22.52
C ALA A 49 -6.07 -9.74 23.48
N VAL A 50 -6.06 -10.09 24.77
CA VAL A 50 -5.42 -9.35 25.86
C VAL A 50 -4.36 -10.21 26.51
N ILE A 51 -3.17 -9.65 26.59
CA ILE A 51 -2.00 -10.28 27.19
C ILE A 51 -1.64 -9.52 28.46
N GLU A 52 -1.37 -10.24 29.53
CA GLU A 52 -0.78 -9.69 30.76
C GLU A 52 0.43 -10.54 31.12
N LYS A 53 1.59 -9.89 31.23
CA LYS A 53 2.87 -10.58 31.43
C LYS A 53 3.09 -11.65 30.32
N ASN A 54 3.09 -12.91 30.66
CA ASN A 54 3.35 -14.03 29.71
C ASN A 54 2.09 -14.80 29.33
N LYS A 55 0.90 -14.30 29.65
CA LYS A 55 -0.35 -15.06 29.51
C LYS A 55 -1.38 -14.28 28.69
N VAL A 56 -2.01 -14.98 27.77
CA VAL A 56 -3.27 -14.52 27.18
C VAL A 56 -4.35 -14.71 28.24
N ILE A 57 -4.91 -13.61 28.73
CA ILE A 57 -5.93 -13.60 29.78
C ILE A 57 -7.34 -13.46 29.21
N TYR A 58 -7.46 -12.97 27.98
CA TYR A 58 -8.72 -12.87 27.26
C TYR A 58 -8.47 -13.03 25.76
N ALA A 59 -9.26 -13.84 25.05
CA ALA A 59 -9.22 -13.97 23.59
C ALA A 59 -10.61 -14.37 23.08
N LYS A 60 -11.22 -13.53 22.21
CA LYS A 60 -12.59 -13.77 21.73
C LYS A 60 -12.85 -13.06 20.39
N GLY A 61 -13.74 -13.66 19.57
CA GLY A 61 -14.33 -13.04 18.39
C GLY A 61 -15.71 -12.46 18.66
N PHE A 62 -16.10 -11.44 17.91
CA PHE A 62 -17.38 -10.74 17.98
C PHE A 62 -17.92 -10.47 16.58
N GLY A 63 -19.25 -10.57 16.40
CA GLY A 63 -19.87 -10.43 15.10
C GLY A 63 -19.52 -11.58 14.15
N TYR A 64 -19.44 -11.29 12.87
CA TYR A 64 -19.29 -12.28 11.81
C TYR A 64 -17.95 -12.11 11.06
N ARG A 65 -17.26 -13.24 10.81
CA ARG A 65 -16.17 -13.30 9.86
C ARG A 65 -16.67 -13.33 8.40
N ASP A 66 -17.90 -13.83 8.21
CA ASP A 66 -18.63 -13.83 6.94
C ASP A 66 -20.09 -13.49 7.23
N VAL A 67 -20.54 -12.31 6.79
CA VAL A 67 -21.91 -11.82 7.06
C VAL A 67 -22.94 -12.61 6.26
N ASP A 68 -22.62 -12.93 4.99
CA ASP A 68 -23.56 -13.59 4.08
C ASP A 68 -23.86 -15.02 4.55
N LYS A 69 -22.82 -15.74 5.01
CA LYS A 69 -22.93 -17.10 5.54
C LYS A 69 -23.25 -17.14 7.03
N LYS A 70 -23.33 -15.99 7.70
CA LYS A 70 -23.55 -15.87 9.15
C LYS A 70 -22.54 -16.66 9.99
N LEU A 71 -21.28 -16.75 9.52
CA LEU A 71 -20.21 -17.43 10.21
C LEU A 71 -19.61 -16.51 11.27
N PRO A 72 -19.58 -16.91 12.57
CA PRO A 72 -19.07 -16.05 13.62
C PRO A 72 -17.56 -15.85 13.52
N ALA A 73 -17.08 -14.67 13.91
CA ALA A 73 -15.66 -14.45 14.14
C ALA A 73 -15.19 -15.17 15.42
N THR A 74 -13.98 -15.71 15.40
CA THR A 74 -13.35 -16.40 16.54
C THR A 74 -11.98 -15.80 16.85
N ALA A 75 -11.37 -16.19 17.97
CA ALA A 75 -9.99 -15.80 18.26
C ALA A 75 -8.95 -16.43 17.31
N ASN A 76 -9.35 -17.44 16.53
CA ASN A 76 -8.53 -18.14 15.55
C ASN A 76 -8.79 -17.66 14.11
N THR A 77 -9.83 -16.87 13.88
CA THR A 77 -10.14 -16.32 12.55
C THR A 77 -8.95 -15.53 12.02
N LEU A 78 -8.56 -15.79 10.76
CA LEU A 78 -7.52 -15.06 10.05
C LEU A 78 -8.07 -13.74 9.50
N PHE A 79 -7.36 -12.67 9.80
CA PHE A 79 -7.58 -11.33 9.25
C PHE A 79 -6.29 -10.83 8.62
N ALA A 80 -6.36 -10.04 7.56
CA ALA A 80 -5.21 -9.30 7.09
C ALA A 80 -4.82 -8.23 8.12
N ILE A 81 -3.54 -8.21 8.54
CA ILE A 81 -3.07 -7.27 9.57
C ILE A 81 -2.45 -6.00 8.99
N GLY A 82 -2.36 -5.89 7.66
CA GLY A 82 -1.83 -4.72 6.98
C GLY A 82 -0.48 -4.29 7.55
N SER A 83 -0.32 -3.02 7.81
CA SER A 83 0.95 -2.42 8.26
C SER A 83 1.47 -2.89 9.62
N CYS A 84 0.71 -3.67 10.41
CA CYS A 84 1.28 -4.38 11.57
C CYS A 84 2.39 -5.36 11.13
N THR A 85 2.46 -5.74 9.86
CA THR A 85 3.56 -6.49 9.21
C THR A 85 4.91 -5.80 9.35
N LYS A 86 4.95 -4.47 9.38
CA LYS A 86 6.20 -3.68 9.39
C LYS A 86 7.12 -4.00 10.56
N ALA A 87 6.56 -4.24 11.72
CA ALA A 87 7.34 -4.62 12.90
C ALA A 87 8.08 -5.96 12.71
N PHE A 88 7.49 -6.90 11.97
CA PHE A 88 8.15 -8.16 11.60
C PHE A 88 9.30 -7.91 10.61
N THR A 89 9.07 -7.11 9.57
CA THR A 89 10.09 -6.76 8.57
C THR A 89 11.27 -6.04 9.20
N ALA A 90 11.02 -5.01 10.02
CA ALA A 90 12.08 -4.31 10.74
C ALA A 90 12.85 -5.24 11.70
N SER A 91 12.15 -6.21 12.34
CA SER A 91 12.81 -7.20 13.20
C SER A 91 13.71 -8.18 12.46
N LEU A 92 13.46 -8.47 11.17
CA LEU A 92 14.42 -9.23 10.34
C LEU A 92 15.70 -8.43 10.15
N ILE A 93 15.62 -7.14 9.87
CA ILE A 93 16.78 -6.24 9.77
C ILE A 93 17.55 -6.23 11.09
N GLY A 94 16.86 -6.12 12.23
CA GLY A 94 17.49 -6.16 13.54
C GLY A 94 18.16 -7.50 13.86
N LYS A 95 17.65 -8.62 13.38
CA LYS A 95 18.32 -9.93 13.50
C LYS A 95 19.57 -10.01 12.62
N LEU A 96 19.50 -9.49 11.40
CA LEU A 96 20.66 -9.46 10.50
C LEU A 96 21.77 -8.55 11.04
N GLU A 97 21.43 -7.46 11.71
CA GLU A 97 22.37 -6.60 12.42
C GLU A 97 23.01 -7.34 13.60
N HIS A 98 22.18 -7.99 14.43
CA HIS A 98 22.66 -8.78 15.58
C HIS A 98 23.60 -9.91 15.14
N ASP A 99 23.34 -10.55 14.00
CA ASP A 99 24.15 -11.60 13.40
C ASP A 99 25.42 -11.05 12.70
N GLY A 100 25.67 -9.73 12.73
CA GLY A 100 26.81 -9.07 12.10
C GLY A 100 26.79 -9.05 10.56
N LYS A 101 25.63 -9.32 9.94
CA LYS A 101 25.49 -9.36 8.48
C LYS A 101 25.28 -7.99 7.84
N LEU A 102 24.85 -7.01 8.63
CA LEU A 102 24.68 -5.63 8.21
C LEU A 102 24.89 -4.66 9.40
N ASP A 103 25.04 -3.40 9.07
CA ASP A 103 25.06 -2.26 9.98
C ASP A 103 23.93 -1.31 9.52
N ILE A 104 22.95 -1.07 10.39
CA ILE A 104 21.77 -0.27 10.03
C ILE A 104 22.10 1.20 9.79
N ASP A 105 23.27 1.67 10.15
CA ASP A 105 23.73 3.05 10.00
C ASP A 105 24.58 3.27 8.75
N LYS A 106 24.89 2.23 7.98
CA LYS A 106 25.49 2.36 6.65
C LYS A 106 24.44 2.63 5.56
N PRO A 107 24.81 3.35 4.47
CA PRO A 107 23.92 3.54 3.35
C PRO A 107 23.35 2.21 2.84
N VAL A 108 22.03 2.16 2.62
CA VAL A 108 21.34 0.94 2.17
C VAL A 108 21.87 0.42 0.84
N THR A 109 22.39 1.29 -0.02
CA THR A 109 23.04 0.94 -1.30
C THR A 109 24.28 0.08 -1.13
N THR A 110 24.89 0.05 0.07
CA THR A 110 25.97 -0.90 0.41
C THR A 110 25.47 -2.35 0.33
N TYR A 111 24.23 -2.62 0.71
CA TYR A 111 23.63 -3.96 0.75
C TYR A 111 22.79 -4.27 -0.49
N LEU A 112 22.21 -3.23 -1.11
CA LEU A 112 21.41 -3.34 -2.32
C LEU A 112 21.87 -2.30 -3.36
N PRO A 113 23.00 -2.54 -4.08
CA PRO A 113 23.58 -1.58 -5.03
C PRO A 113 22.68 -1.22 -6.21
N SER A 114 21.70 -2.07 -6.53
CA SER A 114 20.71 -1.83 -7.57
C SER A 114 19.63 -0.81 -7.17
N LEU A 115 19.43 -0.58 -5.87
CA LEU A 115 18.48 0.41 -5.36
C LEU A 115 19.02 1.83 -5.65
N LYS A 116 18.18 2.63 -6.29
CA LYS A 116 18.46 4.04 -6.56
C LYS A 116 17.35 4.91 -5.99
N PHE A 117 17.75 5.99 -5.35
CA PHE A 117 16.88 7.08 -4.94
C PHE A 117 16.93 8.22 -5.96
N TYR A 118 16.11 9.23 -5.75
CA TYR A 118 15.94 10.37 -6.64
C TYR A 118 17.24 11.10 -7.00
N ASN A 119 18.20 11.15 -6.11
CA ASN A 119 19.50 11.79 -6.34
C ASN A 119 20.64 11.09 -5.59
N ASN A 120 21.88 11.47 -5.91
CA ASN A 120 23.08 10.86 -5.33
C ASN A 120 23.25 11.12 -3.84
N ASP A 121 22.80 12.27 -3.32
CA ASP A 121 22.89 12.56 -1.89
C ASP A 121 22.05 11.56 -1.09
N MET A 122 20.84 11.23 -1.58
CA MET A 122 20.01 10.21 -0.99
C MET A 122 20.62 8.81 -1.11
N ASN A 123 21.21 8.47 -2.28
CA ASN A 123 21.89 7.19 -2.48
C ASN A 123 23.04 6.96 -1.48
N ASN A 124 23.75 8.02 -1.12
CA ASN A 124 24.92 7.99 -0.25
C ASN A 124 24.59 8.18 1.23
N SER A 125 23.37 8.61 1.57
CA SER A 125 23.04 8.99 2.95
C SER A 125 21.91 8.20 3.60
N ILE A 126 20.95 7.65 2.82
CA ILE A 126 19.82 6.91 3.38
C ILE A 126 20.28 5.57 3.93
N THR A 127 19.97 5.32 5.20
CA THR A 127 20.32 4.11 5.94
C THR A 127 19.08 3.25 6.23
N LEU A 128 19.29 2.00 6.63
CA LEU A 128 18.19 1.14 7.08
C LEU A 128 17.48 1.72 8.32
N ARG A 129 18.22 2.41 9.22
CA ARG A 129 17.63 3.15 10.34
C ARG A 129 16.64 4.20 9.84
N ASP A 130 17.00 4.98 8.81
CA ASP A 130 16.13 6.00 8.23
C ASP A 130 14.86 5.38 7.61
N MET A 131 15.02 4.23 6.96
CA MET A 131 13.92 3.50 6.32
C MET A 131 12.96 2.90 7.35
N MET A 132 13.47 2.25 8.41
CA MET A 132 12.67 1.66 9.48
C MET A 132 11.89 2.73 10.28
N SER A 133 12.40 3.96 10.32
CA SER A 133 11.81 5.06 11.11
C SER A 133 11.12 6.14 10.27
N HIS A 134 10.91 5.90 8.96
CA HIS A 134 10.19 6.81 8.06
C HIS A 134 10.74 8.24 8.02
N ARG A 135 12.06 8.40 7.97
CA ARG A 135 12.72 9.73 7.92
C ARG A 135 13.61 9.93 6.69
N THR A 136 13.26 9.28 5.58
CA THR A 136 14.00 9.37 4.31
C THR A 136 13.73 10.65 3.52
N GLY A 137 12.73 11.44 3.88
CA GLY A 137 12.29 12.62 3.12
C GLY A 137 11.35 12.30 1.97
N LEU A 138 11.10 10.99 1.70
CA LEU A 138 10.17 10.53 0.67
C LEU A 138 8.74 10.48 1.21
N PRO A 139 7.77 11.10 0.55
CA PRO A 139 6.34 10.95 0.87
C PRO A 139 5.83 9.56 0.51
N ARG A 140 4.54 9.30 0.71
CA ARG A 140 3.97 7.94 0.61
C ARG A 140 4.11 7.29 -0.77
N HIS A 141 3.74 7.97 -1.84
CA HIS A 141 3.65 7.43 -3.21
C HIS A 141 2.86 6.11 -3.29
N ASP A 142 1.82 5.96 -2.47
CA ASP A 142 1.10 4.68 -2.33
C ASP A 142 0.37 4.27 -3.60
N PHE A 143 -0.17 5.23 -4.37
CA PHE A 143 -0.83 4.89 -5.62
C PHE A 143 0.12 4.27 -6.66
N SER A 144 1.43 4.48 -6.55
CA SER A 144 2.42 3.83 -7.41
C SER A 144 2.40 2.29 -7.27
N TRP A 145 2.17 1.74 -6.09
CA TRP A 145 2.06 0.30 -5.89
C TRP A 145 0.61 -0.19 -5.80
N TYR A 146 -0.32 0.67 -5.43
CA TYR A 146 -1.72 0.31 -5.23
C TYR A 146 -2.51 0.26 -6.54
N PHE A 147 -2.54 1.35 -7.32
CA PHE A 147 -3.23 1.39 -8.63
C PHE A 147 -2.43 0.76 -9.77
N PHE A 148 -1.10 0.84 -9.69
CA PHE A 148 -0.20 0.31 -10.69
C PHE A 148 0.57 -0.90 -10.17
N ASN A 149 -0.15 -1.80 -9.52
CA ASN A 149 0.40 -2.99 -8.89
C ASN A 149 1.24 -3.82 -9.86
N THR A 150 2.34 -4.35 -9.35
CA THR A 150 3.15 -5.37 -9.98
C THR A 150 3.50 -6.44 -8.95
N GLY A 151 3.49 -7.71 -9.36
CA GLY A 151 3.89 -8.82 -8.49
C GLY A 151 5.39 -8.87 -8.16
N SER A 152 6.20 -8.01 -8.79
CA SER A 152 7.66 -7.98 -8.65
C SER A 152 8.11 -6.87 -7.72
N ILE A 153 8.79 -7.25 -6.63
CA ILE A 153 9.46 -6.32 -5.73
C ILE A 153 10.53 -5.50 -6.45
N ASP A 154 11.30 -6.13 -7.35
CA ASP A 154 12.36 -5.46 -8.12
C ASP A 154 11.78 -4.34 -8.99
N SER A 155 10.67 -4.59 -9.68
CA SER A 155 9.99 -3.57 -10.48
C SER A 155 9.51 -2.39 -9.64
N LEU A 156 9.04 -2.63 -8.41
CA LEU A 156 8.66 -1.57 -7.49
C LEU A 156 9.88 -0.80 -6.98
N MET A 157 10.98 -1.51 -6.65
CA MET A 157 12.21 -0.85 -6.18
C MET A 157 12.79 0.08 -7.24
N GLN A 158 12.68 -0.26 -8.53
CA GLN A 158 13.11 0.60 -9.64
C GLN A 158 12.32 1.92 -9.72
N ARG A 159 11.10 1.99 -9.19
CA ARG A 159 10.29 3.22 -9.18
C ARG A 159 10.77 4.26 -8.17
N ILE A 160 11.52 3.84 -7.14
CA ILE A 160 11.98 4.73 -6.06
C ILE A 160 12.85 5.87 -6.60
N GLN A 161 13.65 5.64 -7.65
CA GLN A 161 14.49 6.66 -8.27
C GLN A 161 13.70 7.84 -8.89
N TYR A 162 12.41 7.66 -9.13
CA TYR A 162 11.52 8.69 -9.69
C TYR A 162 10.63 9.35 -8.63
N GLN A 163 10.77 8.95 -7.35
CA GLN A 163 10.02 9.53 -6.25
C GLN A 163 10.73 10.77 -5.74
N GLU A 164 10.21 11.95 -6.07
CA GLU A 164 10.79 13.22 -5.62
C GLU A 164 10.59 13.37 -4.09
N PRO A 165 11.66 13.66 -3.31
CA PRO A 165 11.52 13.92 -1.89
C PRO A 165 10.82 15.27 -1.67
N THR A 166 9.96 15.35 -0.66
CA THR A 166 9.30 16.60 -0.27
C THR A 166 10.03 17.31 0.89
N TYR A 167 10.93 16.61 1.54
CA TYR A 167 11.80 17.15 2.60
C TYR A 167 13.21 16.55 2.53
N PRO A 168 14.22 17.24 3.09
CA PRO A 168 15.55 16.67 3.26
C PRO A 168 15.52 15.39 4.11
N VAL A 169 16.47 14.50 3.88
CA VAL A 169 16.64 13.27 4.68
C VAL A 169 16.77 13.64 6.17
N ARG A 170 16.08 12.91 7.04
CA ARG A 170 16.05 13.06 8.51
C ARG A 170 15.38 14.34 9.05
N SER A 171 14.83 15.21 8.19
CA SER A 171 14.23 16.47 8.65
C SER A 171 12.79 16.32 9.12
N LYS A 172 12.04 15.39 8.55
CA LYS A 172 10.64 15.10 8.92
C LYS A 172 10.30 13.62 8.79
N TRP A 173 9.37 13.19 9.64
CA TRP A 173 8.73 11.90 9.52
C TRP A 173 7.75 11.91 8.35
N GLN A 174 7.89 10.93 7.44
CA GLN A 174 6.99 10.72 6.31
C GLN A 174 6.80 9.23 6.08
N TYR A 175 5.61 8.75 6.35
CA TYR A 175 5.28 7.33 6.18
C TYR A 175 5.44 6.90 4.74
N ASN A 176 6.26 5.89 4.48
CA ASN A 176 6.51 5.38 3.13
C ASN A 176 6.60 3.85 3.11
N ASN A 177 5.71 3.21 2.32
CA ASN A 177 5.64 1.75 2.23
C ASN A 177 6.80 1.16 1.42
N PHE A 178 7.32 1.87 0.40
CA PHE A 178 8.45 1.42 -0.39
C PHE A 178 9.70 1.15 0.45
N MET A 179 9.90 1.91 1.52
CA MET A 179 11.03 1.71 2.42
C MET A 179 10.99 0.36 3.13
N PHE A 180 9.79 -0.20 3.38
CA PHE A 180 9.63 -1.54 3.91
C PHE A 180 9.74 -2.62 2.82
N GLY A 181 9.29 -2.35 1.61
CA GLY A 181 9.59 -3.18 0.45
C GLY A 181 11.09 -3.35 0.25
N ALA A 182 11.85 -2.25 0.29
CA ALA A 182 13.31 -2.28 0.15
C ALA A 182 14.02 -3.04 1.29
N GLN A 183 13.53 -2.98 2.54
CA GLN A 183 14.04 -3.83 3.64
C GLN A 183 13.83 -5.32 3.34
N GLY A 184 12.70 -5.69 2.73
CA GLY A 184 12.47 -7.05 2.23
C GLY A 184 13.51 -7.45 1.20
N ALA A 185 13.75 -6.61 0.19
CA ALA A 185 14.77 -6.86 -0.85
C ALA A 185 16.19 -7.00 -0.27
N VAL A 186 16.55 -6.17 0.73
CA VAL A 186 17.84 -6.32 1.46
C VAL A 186 17.90 -7.66 2.18
N THR A 187 16.81 -8.06 2.86
CA THR A 187 16.73 -9.35 3.54
C THR A 187 16.95 -10.51 2.56
N GLU A 188 16.27 -10.50 1.42
CA GLU A 188 16.42 -11.54 0.38
C GLU A 188 17.85 -11.59 -0.16
N LYS A 189 18.44 -10.42 -0.44
CA LYS A 189 19.81 -10.32 -0.94
C LYS A 189 20.84 -10.91 0.02
N LEU A 190 20.70 -10.65 1.32
CA LEU A 190 21.67 -11.08 2.33
C LEU A 190 21.49 -12.52 2.80
N THR A 191 20.26 -13.05 2.70
CA THR A 191 19.97 -14.42 3.17
C THR A 191 19.89 -15.45 2.07
N GLY A 192 19.69 -15.05 0.82
CA GLY A 192 19.41 -15.93 -0.32
C GLY A 192 18.04 -16.61 -0.25
N LYS A 193 17.15 -16.16 0.64
CA LYS A 193 15.79 -16.68 0.83
C LYS A 193 14.79 -15.56 0.65
N SER A 194 13.57 -15.88 0.21
CA SER A 194 12.51 -14.89 0.10
C SER A 194 12.20 -14.24 1.45
N TRP A 195 11.61 -13.03 1.43
CA TRP A 195 11.18 -12.35 2.65
C TRP A 195 10.16 -13.23 3.42
N GLU A 196 9.24 -13.87 2.72
CA GLU A 196 8.24 -14.77 3.29
C GLU A 196 8.86 -15.96 4.04
N GLU A 197 9.90 -16.59 3.46
CA GLU A 197 10.61 -17.68 4.12
C GLU A 197 11.34 -17.19 5.37
N ASN A 198 11.95 -16.00 5.30
CA ASN A 198 12.60 -15.39 6.44
C ASN A 198 11.60 -15.09 7.57
N ILE A 199 10.41 -14.55 7.29
CA ILE A 199 9.36 -14.33 8.28
C ILE A 199 8.91 -15.64 8.91
N LYS A 200 8.63 -16.66 8.11
CA LYS A 200 8.20 -17.98 8.61
C LYS A 200 9.26 -18.59 9.53
N GLN A 201 10.52 -18.63 9.09
CA GLN A 201 11.61 -19.27 9.82
C GLN A 201 11.99 -18.53 11.11
N ASN A 202 12.00 -17.20 11.09
CA ASN A 202 12.46 -16.39 12.21
C ASN A 202 11.37 -16.08 13.23
N PHE A 203 10.09 -16.07 12.83
CA PHE A 203 9.00 -15.65 13.71
C PHE A 203 7.86 -16.67 13.79
N PHE A 204 7.25 -17.11 12.68
CA PHE A 204 6.06 -17.95 12.77
C PHE A 204 6.38 -19.31 13.41
N VAL A 205 7.42 -19.98 12.96
CA VAL A 205 7.81 -21.31 13.49
C VAL A 205 8.23 -21.21 14.96
N PRO A 206 9.20 -20.36 15.37
CA PRO A 206 9.64 -20.34 16.76
C PRO A 206 8.61 -19.80 17.75
N LEU A 207 7.66 -18.96 17.32
CA LEU A 207 6.53 -18.50 18.12
C LEU A 207 5.37 -19.49 18.13
N GLY A 208 5.37 -20.47 17.23
CA GLY A 208 4.21 -21.37 17.04
C GLY A 208 2.98 -20.66 16.47
N MET A 209 3.17 -19.65 15.60
CA MET A 209 2.12 -18.91 14.89
C MET A 209 1.61 -19.73 13.70
N SER A 210 1.05 -20.91 14.00
CA SER A 210 0.73 -21.95 13.02
C SER A 210 -0.39 -21.61 12.04
N ARG A 211 -1.23 -20.64 12.39
CA ARG A 211 -2.30 -20.19 11.50
C ARG A 211 -1.88 -19.01 10.62
N SER A 212 -0.81 -18.29 11.00
CA SER A 212 -0.38 -17.10 10.28
C SER A 212 0.20 -17.44 8.91
N VAL A 213 -0.25 -16.71 7.89
CA VAL A 213 0.18 -16.86 6.49
C VAL A 213 0.52 -15.50 5.88
N ILE A 214 1.17 -15.47 4.71
CA ILE A 214 1.67 -14.22 4.16
C ILE A 214 0.90 -13.79 2.90
N ASN A 215 0.34 -14.73 2.16
CA ASN A 215 -0.36 -14.41 0.91
C ASN A 215 -1.86 -14.79 1.00
N ILE A 216 -2.66 -14.21 0.12
CA ILE A 216 -4.09 -14.48 0.06
C ILE A 216 -4.39 -15.93 -0.36
N PRO A 217 -3.73 -16.54 -1.37
CA PRO A 217 -3.97 -17.93 -1.72
C PRO A 217 -3.76 -18.93 -0.57
N ASP A 218 -2.81 -18.68 0.33
CA ASP A 218 -2.63 -19.52 1.53
C ASP A 218 -3.69 -19.22 2.60
N MET A 219 -4.12 -17.96 2.74
CA MET A 219 -5.22 -17.59 3.63
C MET A 219 -6.52 -18.30 3.21
N GLU A 220 -6.84 -18.33 1.92
CA GLU A 220 -8.06 -18.93 1.37
C GLU A 220 -8.15 -20.45 1.56
N LYS A 221 -7.02 -21.15 1.81
CA LYS A 221 -7.00 -22.57 2.17
C LYS A 221 -7.45 -22.85 3.60
N SER A 222 -7.53 -21.82 4.45
CA SER A 222 -7.95 -21.98 5.84
C SER A 222 -9.48 -22.04 5.95
N ASP A 223 -9.96 -22.82 6.89
CA ASP A 223 -11.38 -22.98 7.23
C ASP A 223 -11.98 -21.82 8.04
N ASP A 224 -11.13 -21.01 8.69
CA ASP A 224 -11.55 -19.89 9.55
C ASP A 224 -10.89 -18.59 9.11
N ILE A 225 -11.38 -18.03 7.99
CA ILE A 225 -10.93 -16.77 7.40
C ILE A 225 -12.03 -15.72 7.47
N ALA A 226 -11.64 -14.46 7.58
CA ALA A 226 -12.56 -13.33 7.51
C ALA A 226 -12.70 -12.83 6.08
N THR A 227 -13.91 -12.60 5.63
CA THR A 227 -14.24 -11.83 4.42
C THR A 227 -14.06 -10.35 4.72
N GLY A 228 -13.40 -9.62 3.82
CA GLY A 228 -13.21 -8.17 3.94
C GLY A 228 -14.46 -7.38 3.57
N TYR A 229 -14.74 -6.30 4.31
CA TYR A 229 -15.89 -5.44 4.08
C TYR A 229 -15.52 -3.96 4.11
N GLY A 230 -16.24 -3.17 3.31
CA GLY A 230 -16.30 -1.71 3.38
C GLY A 230 -17.69 -1.24 3.72
N LEU A 231 -17.88 0.07 3.83
CA LEU A 231 -19.18 0.69 4.00
C LEU A 231 -19.56 1.48 2.74
N LYS A 232 -20.72 1.18 2.18
CA LYS A 232 -21.39 2.01 1.17
C LYS A 232 -22.34 2.96 1.87
N LYS A 233 -22.26 4.27 1.57
CA LYS A 233 -23.06 5.31 2.23
C LYS A 233 -22.94 5.26 3.76
N ASP A 234 -21.73 4.97 4.27
CA ASP A 234 -21.34 4.92 5.70
C ASP A 234 -22.14 3.95 6.59
N SER A 235 -23.04 3.15 6.05
CA SER A 235 -23.88 2.27 6.87
C SER A 235 -24.16 0.89 6.27
N ILE A 236 -24.03 0.73 4.96
CA ILE A 236 -24.32 -0.53 4.28
C ILE A 236 -23.04 -1.32 4.16
N ILE A 237 -22.99 -2.46 4.85
CA ILE A 237 -21.85 -3.39 4.78
C ILE A 237 -21.78 -3.96 3.36
N LYS A 238 -20.65 -3.74 2.67
CA LYS A 238 -20.36 -4.22 1.33
C LYS A 238 -19.13 -5.11 1.34
N LYS A 239 -19.23 -6.31 0.78
CA LYS A 239 -18.08 -7.20 0.58
C LYS A 239 -17.07 -6.52 -0.37
N LEU A 240 -15.79 -6.59 0.00
CA LEU A 240 -14.66 -6.19 -0.83
C LEU A 240 -13.86 -7.42 -1.26
N GLU A 241 -13.26 -7.35 -2.45
CA GLU A 241 -12.30 -8.36 -2.87
C GLU A 241 -10.98 -8.18 -2.11
N TYR A 242 -10.23 -9.26 -1.93
CA TYR A 242 -8.92 -9.19 -1.27
C TYR A 242 -7.90 -8.46 -2.15
N TYR A 243 -7.16 -7.55 -1.56
CA TYR A 243 -6.05 -6.90 -2.27
C TYR A 243 -4.79 -7.76 -2.24
N HIS A 244 -4.26 -8.10 -3.42
CA HIS A 244 -3.04 -8.88 -3.58
C HIS A 244 -1.80 -7.98 -3.54
N ILE A 245 -1.25 -7.78 -2.35
CA ILE A 245 -0.12 -6.86 -2.08
C ILE A 245 1.26 -7.46 -2.44
N ASN A 246 1.33 -8.52 -3.22
CA ASN A 246 2.52 -9.37 -3.41
C ASN A 246 3.85 -8.61 -3.60
N GLY A 247 3.91 -7.65 -4.53
CA GLY A 247 5.14 -6.86 -4.76
C GLY A 247 5.53 -5.94 -3.60
N MET A 248 4.63 -5.68 -2.66
CA MET A 248 4.85 -4.85 -1.47
C MET A 248 4.64 -5.65 -0.16
N ALA A 249 4.78 -6.97 -0.22
CA ALA A 249 4.52 -7.88 0.88
C ALA A 249 5.22 -7.47 2.21
N PRO A 250 6.49 -7.02 2.22
CA PRO A 250 7.16 -6.62 3.46
C PRO A 250 6.51 -5.44 4.19
N ALA A 251 5.67 -4.67 3.52
CA ALA A 251 4.97 -3.54 4.11
C ALA A 251 3.60 -3.90 4.72
N GLY A 252 2.97 -5.07 4.32
CA GLY A 252 1.59 -5.28 4.75
C GLY A 252 0.94 -6.64 4.47
N ALA A 253 1.65 -7.69 4.07
CA ALA A 253 1.03 -8.92 3.55
C ALA A 253 0.64 -9.98 4.58
N ILE A 254 1.03 -9.87 5.84
CA ILE A 254 0.75 -10.92 6.84
C ILE A 254 -0.75 -10.97 7.13
N ASN A 255 -1.28 -12.20 7.15
CA ASN A 255 -2.63 -12.53 7.59
C ASN A 255 -2.50 -13.38 8.87
N SER A 256 -3.19 -13.01 9.94
CA SER A 256 -3.00 -13.65 11.24
C SER A 256 -4.27 -13.68 12.09
N SER A 257 -4.26 -14.45 13.15
CA SER A 257 -5.29 -14.48 14.18
C SER A 257 -4.84 -13.73 15.44
N VAL A 258 -5.77 -13.32 16.29
CA VAL A 258 -5.41 -12.66 17.55
C VAL A 258 -4.67 -13.61 18.49
N ASN A 259 -4.90 -14.93 18.41
CA ASN A 259 -4.14 -15.92 19.18
C ASN A 259 -2.68 -16.00 18.75
N ASP A 260 -2.38 -15.94 17.44
CA ASP A 260 -1.01 -15.94 16.96
C ASP A 260 -0.32 -14.58 17.20
N MET A 261 -1.01 -13.49 16.94
CA MET A 261 -0.49 -12.15 17.24
C MET A 261 -0.22 -11.93 18.74
N ALA A 262 -0.96 -12.58 19.62
CA ALA A 262 -0.70 -12.54 21.06
C ALA A 262 0.68 -13.11 21.42
N LYS A 263 1.13 -14.16 20.72
CA LYS A 263 2.47 -14.74 20.93
C LYS A 263 3.57 -13.75 20.50
N TRP A 264 3.36 -13.08 19.37
CA TRP A 264 4.24 -12.00 18.89
C TRP A 264 4.35 -10.86 19.91
N VAL A 265 3.21 -10.35 20.39
CA VAL A 265 3.16 -9.29 21.40
C VAL A 265 3.80 -9.74 22.72
N THR A 266 3.61 -11.00 23.12
CA THR A 266 4.26 -11.57 24.31
C THR A 266 5.78 -11.50 24.21
N ALA A 267 6.36 -11.79 23.04
CA ALA A 267 7.81 -11.66 22.85
C ALA A 267 8.28 -10.19 23.06
N TRP A 268 7.53 -9.20 22.56
CA TRP A 268 7.85 -7.79 22.75
C TRP A 268 7.78 -7.34 24.20
N ILE A 269 6.77 -7.80 24.94
CA ILE A 269 6.62 -7.50 26.38
C ILE A 269 7.76 -8.11 27.19
N ASN A 270 8.20 -9.32 26.85
CA ASN A 270 9.19 -10.12 27.58
C ASN A 270 10.65 -9.92 27.06
N ASN A 271 11.04 -8.70 26.79
CA ASN A 271 12.40 -8.36 26.36
C ASN A 271 12.91 -9.19 25.17
N GLY A 272 12.04 -9.44 24.20
CA GLY A 272 12.37 -10.19 23.00
C GLY A 272 12.26 -11.71 23.13
N LYS A 273 11.85 -12.25 24.29
CA LYS A 273 11.82 -13.70 24.56
C LYS A 273 10.41 -14.28 24.55
N TYR A 274 10.28 -15.49 24.02
CA TYR A 274 9.06 -16.29 24.08
C TYR A 274 9.40 -17.73 24.49
N ASN A 275 8.75 -18.26 25.54
CA ASN A 275 9.01 -19.58 26.13
C ASN A 275 10.53 -19.82 26.39
N GLY A 276 11.22 -18.81 26.91
CA GLY A 276 12.65 -18.85 27.24
C GLY A 276 13.62 -18.72 26.05
N LYS A 277 13.11 -18.70 24.82
CA LYS A 277 13.91 -18.51 23.60
C LYS A 277 13.94 -17.03 23.19
N GLU A 278 15.09 -16.53 22.78
CA GLU A 278 15.20 -15.21 22.16
C GLU A 278 14.64 -15.26 20.74
N ILE A 279 13.63 -14.44 20.48
CA ILE A 279 12.97 -14.29 19.17
C ILE A 279 13.41 -12.98 18.52
N ILE A 280 13.50 -11.93 19.31
CA ILE A 280 13.89 -10.58 18.94
C ILE A 280 15.10 -10.21 19.78
N PRO A 281 16.27 -9.91 19.18
CA PRO A 281 17.46 -9.52 19.94
C PRO A 281 17.16 -8.32 20.85
N GLU A 282 17.56 -8.41 22.13
CA GLU A 282 17.23 -7.37 23.11
C GLU A 282 17.79 -5.99 22.75
N SER A 283 19.00 -5.94 22.18
CA SER A 283 19.65 -4.72 21.70
C SER A 283 18.82 -4.03 20.60
N TYR A 284 18.32 -4.80 19.63
CA TYR A 284 17.42 -4.29 18.59
C TYR A 284 16.07 -3.85 19.18
N ARG A 285 15.45 -4.69 20.03
CA ARG A 285 14.16 -4.37 20.65
C ARG A 285 14.19 -3.02 21.34
N ASN A 286 15.22 -2.76 22.12
CA ASN A 286 15.36 -1.51 22.87
C ASN A 286 15.47 -0.29 21.93
N GLN A 287 16.18 -0.42 20.79
CA GLN A 287 16.21 0.62 19.77
C GLN A 287 14.84 0.77 19.07
N ALA A 288 14.18 -0.36 18.74
CA ALA A 288 12.93 -0.37 17.98
C ALA A 288 11.78 0.31 18.72
N ILE A 289 11.73 0.23 20.04
CA ILE A 289 10.71 0.91 20.86
C ILE A 289 11.22 2.20 21.52
N SER A 290 12.35 2.75 21.07
CA SER A 290 12.85 4.07 21.42
C SER A 290 12.60 5.06 20.29
N SER A 291 12.49 6.36 20.62
CA SER A 291 12.24 7.42 19.64
C SER A 291 13.36 7.51 18.60
N GLN A 292 13.04 7.26 17.34
CA GLN A 292 13.94 7.37 16.19
C GLN A 292 13.60 8.57 15.31
N SER A 293 12.32 8.95 15.25
CA SER A 293 11.84 10.15 14.56
C SER A 293 10.62 10.74 15.28
N ILE A 294 10.49 12.05 15.21
CA ILE A 294 9.36 12.81 15.74
C ILE A 294 8.28 12.86 14.66
N ILE A 295 7.06 12.41 14.97
CA ILE A 295 5.92 12.51 14.07
C ILE A 295 5.32 13.92 14.16
N ASP A 296 5.02 14.32 15.38
CA ASP A 296 4.47 15.62 15.70
C ASP A 296 5.09 16.09 17.03
N GLY A 297 5.55 17.33 17.03
CA GLY A 297 6.01 18.01 18.23
C GLY A 297 4.85 18.47 19.13
N ALA A 298 3.75 17.71 19.17
CA ALA A 298 2.55 18.06 19.89
C ALA A 298 2.86 18.28 21.38
N LEU A 299 2.57 19.48 21.86
CA LEU A 299 2.56 19.79 23.28
C LEU A 299 1.23 19.30 23.88
N PRO A 300 1.24 18.88 25.17
CA PRO A 300 0.01 18.57 25.88
C PRO A 300 -0.96 19.76 25.81
N GLY A 301 -2.18 19.50 25.42
CA GLY A 301 -3.24 20.50 25.32
C GLY A 301 -4.44 20.15 26.21
N LYS A 302 -5.41 21.07 26.33
CA LYS A 302 -6.61 20.85 27.16
C LYS A 302 -7.40 19.59 26.77
N GLU A 303 -7.42 19.25 25.47
CA GLU A 303 -8.14 18.07 24.96
C GLU A 303 -7.33 16.78 25.10
N LYS A 304 -6.00 16.87 25.09
CA LYS A 304 -5.06 15.76 25.20
C LYS A 304 -3.95 16.11 26.19
N PRO A 305 -4.27 16.24 27.47
CA PRO A 305 -3.33 16.74 28.47
C PRO A 305 -2.20 15.75 28.80
N ASP A 306 -2.35 14.51 28.39
CA ASP A 306 -1.42 13.41 28.63
C ASP A 306 -0.61 13.01 27.38
N LEU A 307 -0.75 13.73 26.25
CA LEU A 307 0.04 13.49 25.05
C LEU A 307 1.36 14.28 25.13
N TYR A 308 2.39 13.67 25.70
CA TYR A 308 3.70 14.30 25.87
C TYR A 308 4.60 14.18 24.66
N PHE A 309 4.35 13.18 23.81
CA PHE A 309 5.10 12.95 22.57
C PHE A 309 4.30 12.06 21.61
N ALA A 310 4.59 12.21 20.32
CA ALA A 310 4.15 11.34 19.25
C ALA A 310 5.36 11.06 18.33
N ASN A 311 5.96 9.90 18.45
CA ASN A 311 7.21 9.51 17.82
C ASN A 311 7.06 8.19 17.06
N TYR A 312 8.09 7.84 16.30
CA TYR A 312 8.19 6.56 15.63
C TYR A 312 9.53 5.89 15.92
N GLY A 313 9.47 4.60 16.21
CA GLY A 313 10.61 3.72 16.38
C GLY A 313 10.93 2.95 15.09
N PHE A 314 11.27 1.67 15.20
CA PHE A 314 11.44 0.79 14.05
C PHE A 314 10.17 -0.04 13.80
N GLY A 315 9.29 0.48 12.95
CA GLY A 315 7.99 -0.15 12.67
C GLY A 315 6.97 -0.02 13.80
N TRP A 316 7.13 0.93 14.73
CA TRP A 316 6.24 1.17 15.86
C TRP A 316 5.97 2.66 16.08
N PHE A 317 4.72 3.02 16.27
CA PHE A 317 4.32 4.31 16.84
C PHE A 317 4.53 4.30 18.35
N LEU A 318 5.07 5.39 18.87
CA LEU A 318 5.40 5.58 20.28
C LEU A 318 4.68 6.83 20.80
N SER A 319 3.98 6.68 21.91
CA SER A 319 3.27 7.83 22.51
C SER A 319 3.05 7.62 24.01
N SER A 320 2.69 8.68 24.71
CA SER A 320 2.10 8.57 26.04
C SER A 320 0.59 8.28 25.94
N TYR A 321 0.08 7.47 26.84
CA TYR A 321 -1.34 7.17 26.98
C TYR A 321 -1.71 7.27 28.46
N LYS A 322 -2.28 8.40 28.86
CA LYS A 322 -2.70 8.66 30.26
C LYS A 322 -1.60 8.34 31.29
N GLY A 323 -0.36 8.76 30.97
CA GLY A 323 0.82 8.53 31.81
C GLY A 323 1.60 7.24 31.55
N HIS A 324 1.10 6.34 30.71
CA HIS A 324 1.75 5.07 30.37
C HIS A 324 2.48 5.16 29.01
N TYR A 325 3.62 4.49 28.88
CA TYR A 325 4.36 4.39 27.63
C TYR A 325 3.67 3.39 26.70
N ARG A 326 3.14 3.88 25.58
CA ARG A 326 2.41 3.07 24.61
C ARG A 326 3.25 2.84 23.36
N VAL A 327 3.37 1.59 22.97
CA VAL A 327 3.94 1.12 21.71
C VAL A 327 2.81 0.49 20.89
N GLU A 328 2.59 0.97 19.67
CA GLU A 328 1.51 0.45 18.84
C GLU A 328 1.82 0.53 17.35
N HIS A 329 1.15 -0.30 16.56
CA HIS A 329 1.02 -0.09 15.12
C HIS A 329 -0.38 -0.49 14.66
N GLY A 330 -0.98 0.36 13.85
CA GLY A 330 -2.21 0.04 13.14
C GLY A 330 -1.92 -0.61 11.80
N GLY A 331 -2.93 -1.26 11.23
CA GLY A 331 -2.88 -1.80 9.88
C GLY A 331 -4.19 -1.53 9.16
N ASN A 332 -4.10 -1.17 7.89
CA ASN A 332 -5.24 -1.07 6.98
C ASN A 332 -4.84 -1.68 5.64
N ILE A 333 -5.73 -2.49 5.10
CA ILE A 333 -5.70 -3.02 3.74
C ILE A 333 -7.16 -3.30 3.38
N ASP A 334 -7.48 -3.39 2.09
CA ASP A 334 -8.85 -3.49 1.62
C ASP A 334 -9.68 -4.52 2.40
N GLY A 335 -10.74 -4.03 3.03
CA GLY A 335 -11.63 -4.84 3.84
C GLY A 335 -11.21 -5.09 5.28
N PHE A 336 -10.02 -4.63 5.72
CA PHE A 336 -9.49 -4.96 7.04
C PHE A 336 -8.82 -3.77 7.73
N SER A 337 -8.96 -3.74 9.06
CA SER A 337 -8.18 -2.86 9.93
C SER A 337 -7.69 -3.62 11.15
N ALA A 338 -6.51 -3.24 11.66
CA ALA A 338 -5.85 -3.91 12.76
C ALA A 338 -5.24 -2.91 13.75
N SER A 339 -5.06 -3.33 14.99
CA SER A 339 -4.24 -2.66 16.00
C SER A 339 -3.46 -3.70 16.78
N THR A 340 -2.14 -3.53 16.81
CA THR A 340 -1.22 -4.26 17.69
C THR A 340 -0.63 -3.25 18.66
N CYS A 341 -0.85 -3.43 19.96
CA CYS A 341 -0.48 -2.46 20.99
C CYS A 341 0.08 -3.18 22.22
N PHE A 342 1.07 -2.56 22.87
CA PHE A 342 1.53 -3.00 24.18
C PHE A 342 2.09 -1.83 25.02
N PHE A 343 2.09 -2.06 26.34
CA PHE A 343 2.58 -1.17 27.36
C PHE A 343 3.75 -1.87 28.06
N PRO A 344 5.00 -1.60 27.65
CA PRO A 344 6.14 -2.41 28.14
C PRO A 344 6.33 -2.32 29.64
N SER A 345 6.14 -1.13 30.24
CA SER A 345 6.30 -0.93 31.69
C SER A 345 5.20 -1.63 32.51
N ASP A 346 4.01 -1.81 31.92
CA ASP A 346 2.85 -2.40 32.58
C ASP A 346 2.70 -3.90 32.27
N SER A 347 3.52 -4.41 31.35
CA SER A 347 3.44 -5.80 30.86
C SER A 347 2.06 -6.17 30.29
N VAL A 348 1.40 -5.24 29.62
CA VAL A 348 0.08 -5.39 29.00
C VAL A 348 0.19 -5.34 27.49
N GLY A 349 -0.48 -6.26 26.80
CA GLY A 349 -0.62 -6.27 25.35
C GLY A 349 -2.07 -6.40 24.89
N ILE A 350 -2.42 -5.78 23.78
CA ILE A 350 -3.77 -5.78 23.23
C ILE A 350 -3.66 -5.90 21.71
N VAL A 351 -4.32 -6.90 21.14
CA VAL A 351 -4.44 -7.07 19.69
C VAL A 351 -5.91 -7.02 19.31
N VAL A 352 -6.26 -6.22 18.32
CA VAL A 352 -7.61 -6.14 17.77
C VAL A 352 -7.54 -6.20 16.25
N LEU A 353 -8.25 -7.16 15.65
CA LEU A 353 -8.30 -7.37 14.21
C LEU A 353 -9.76 -7.32 13.76
N THR A 354 -10.11 -6.51 12.77
CA THR A 354 -11.47 -6.38 12.25
C THR A 354 -11.51 -6.53 10.72
N ASN A 355 -12.59 -7.08 10.23
CA ASN A 355 -12.87 -7.20 8.80
C ASN A 355 -13.73 -6.03 8.31
N GLN A 356 -13.28 -4.83 8.60
CA GLN A 356 -13.84 -3.58 8.08
C GLN A 356 -12.73 -2.64 7.63
N ASN A 357 -12.87 -2.10 6.43
CA ASN A 357 -11.93 -1.14 5.82
C ASN A 357 -11.94 0.20 6.58
N ASN A 358 -10.76 0.76 6.82
CA ASN A 358 -10.57 2.06 7.48
C ASN A 358 -11.39 2.24 8.77
N SER A 359 -11.45 1.20 9.60
CA SER A 359 -12.31 1.11 10.77
C SER A 359 -11.70 1.73 12.02
N SER A 360 -12.52 2.47 12.78
CA SER A 360 -12.15 2.92 14.13
C SER A 360 -12.32 1.84 15.20
N VAL A 361 -12.95 0.71 14.88
CA VAL A 361 -13.21 -0.39 15.84
C VAL A 361 -11.93 -0.85 16.57
N PRO A 362 -10.78 -1.07 15.90
CA PRO A 362 -9.57 -1.51 16.59
C PRO A 362 -9.10 -0.52 17.67
N SER A 363 -9.13 0.78 17.40
CA SER A 363 -8.68 1.80 18.35
C SER A 363 -9.67 1.98 19.51
N ILE A 364 -10.98 1.88 19.27
CA ILE A 364 -12.02 1.94 20.29
C ILE A 364 -11.88 0.76 21.25
N VAL A 365 -11.88 -0.47 20.74
CA VAL A 365 -11.80 -1.70 21.52
C VAL A 365 -10.49 -1.75 22.31
N ARG A 366 -9.34 -1.41 21.67
CA ARG A 366 -8.04 -1.30 22.33
C ARG A 366 -8.08 -0.34 23.51
N ASN A 367 -8.60 0.87 23.32
CA ASN A 367 -8.61 1.89 24.38
C ASN A 367 -9.56 1.51 25.52
N MET A 368 -10.73 0.92 25.24
CA MET A 368 -11.65 0.42 26.25
C MET A 368 -10.99 -0.65 27.14
N ILE A 369 -10.16 -1.51 26.55
CA ILE A 369 -9.42 -2.55 27.29
C ILE A 369 -8.24 -1.93 28.04
N ALA A 370 -7.48 -1.03 27.39
CA ALA A 370 -6.34 -0.37 27.99
C ALA A 370 -6.73 0.37 29.27
N ASP A 371 -7.83 1.14 29.26
CA ASP A 371 -8.33 1.85 30.44
C ASP A 371 -8.58 0.89 31.62
N ARG A 372 -9.13 -0.31 31.37
CA ARG A 372 -9.37 -1.31 32.43
C ARG A 372 -8.11 -2.02 32.89
N MET A 373 -7.23 -2.38 31.93
CA MET A 373 -5.99 -3.09 32.26
C MET A 373 -5.01 -2.22 33.05
N LEU A 374 -5.02 -0.92 32.79
CA LEU A 374 -4.17 0.09 33.44
C LEU A 374 -4.86 0.78 34.63
N ASN A 375 -6.04 0.28 35.05
CA ASN A 375 -6.84 0.84 36.14
C ASN A 375 -7.13 2.34 36.00
N LEU A 376 -7.45 2.77 34.77
CA LEU A 376 -7.71 4.17 34.47
C LEU A 376 -9.21 4.50 34.59
N LYS A 377 -9.51 5.79 34.73
CA LYS A 377 -10.89 6.27 34.77
C LYS A 377 -11.63 5.88 33.49
N TYR A 378 -12.86 5.37 33.62
CA TYR A 378 -13.72 5.04 32.48
C TYR A 378 -13.90 6.24 31.54
N HIS A 379 -13.80 5.95 30.25
CA HIS A 379 -14.07 6.87 29.17
C HIS A 379 -14.90 6.20 28.08
N ASP A 380 -15.94 6.88 27.59
CA ASP A 380 -16.80 6.32 26.53
C ASP A 380 -16.18 6.59 25.13
N TRP A 381 -15.12 5.87 24.83
CA TRP A 381 -14.41 5.95 23.54
C TRP A 381 -15.33 5.75 22.34
N ASN A 382 -16.36 4.91 22.46
CA ASN A 382 -17.28 4.61 21.39
C ASN A 382 -18.13 5.85 21.01
N SER A 383 -18.73 6.49 22.01
CA SER A 383 -19.54 7.69 21.79
C SER A 383 -18.70 8.89 21.34
N ASP A 384 -17.54 9.10 21.93
CA ASP A 384 -16.70 10.25 21.60
C ASP A 384 -16.18 10.18 20.18
N LEU A 385 -15.63 9.04 19.75
CA LEU A 385 -15.13 8.87 18.39
C LEU A 385 -16.27 8.90 17.36
N LYS A 386 -17.46 8.37 17.71
CA LYS A 386 -18.63 8.47 16.83
C LYS A 386 -19.07 9.91 16.64
N ASN A 387 -19.16 10.68 17.72
CA ASN A 387 -19.52 12.09 17.66
C ASN A 387 -18.52 12.91 16.84
N ALA A 388 -17.22 12.65 17.00
CA ALA A 388 -16.16 13.28 16.22
C ALA A 388 -16.28 12.95 14.72
N ALA A 389 -16.51 11.68 14.37
CA ALA A 389 -16.71 11.25 12.99
C ALA A 389 -17.95 11.90 12.36
N ASP A 390 -19.08 11.93 13.06
CA ASP A 390 -20.32 12.53 12.58
C ASP A 390 -20.19 14.05 12.38
N LYS A 391 -19.43 14.71 13.26
CA LYS A 391 -19.12 16.15 13.12
C LYS A 391 -18.25 16.40 11.89
N GLY A 392 -17.17 15.67 11.74
CA GLY A 392 -16.26 15.80 10.59
C GLY A 392 -16.98 15.58 9.25
N LYS A 393 -17.90 14.61 9.19
CA LYS A 393 -18.74 14.37 8.02
C LYS A 393 -19.60 15.56 7.67
N LYS A 394 -20.33 16.13 8.64
CA LYS A 394 -21.19 17.31 8.43
C LYS A 394 -20.40 18.53 7.94
N GLU A 395 -19.20 18.73 8.48
CA GLU A 395 -18.30 19.80 8.04
C GLU A 395 -17.82 19.57 6.60
N GLY A 396 -17.43 18.34 6.23
CA GLY A 396 -17.06 17.97 4.87
C GLY A 396 -18.19 18.19 3.86
N GLU A 397 -19.42 17.76 4.17
CA GLU A 397 -20.60 17.98 3.33
C GLU A 397 -20.91 19.48 3.09
N LYS A 398 -20.69 20.32 4.11
CA LYS A 398 -20.86 21.77 3.99
C LYS A 398 -19.84 22.38 3.02
N VAL A 399 -18.56 22.04 3.18
CA VAL A 399 -17.50 22.52 2.30
C VAL A 399 -17.73 22.08 0.84
N GLU A 400 -18.20 20.86 0.63
CA GLU A 400 -18.50 20.36 -0.72
C GLU A 400 -19.68 21.10 -1.38
N LYS A 401 -20.73 21.40 -0.62
CA LYS A 401 -21.86 22.21 -1.11
C LYS A 401 -21.44 23.63 -1.50
N GLU A 402 -20.59 24.27 -0.70
CA GLU A 402 -20.06 25.61 -0.99
C GLU A 402 -19.20 25.63 -2.26
N LYS A 403 -18.38 24.59 -2.50
CA LYS A 403 -17.58 24.44 -3.73
C LYS A 403 -18.44 24.28 -4.99
N LYS A 404 -19.57 23.58 -4.91
CA LYS A 404 -20.46 23.35 -6.07
C LYS A 404 -21.15 24.60 -6.59
N VAL A 405 -21.33 25.63 -5.75
CA VAL A 405 -22.04 26.87 -6.11
C VAL A 405 -21.21 27.84 -6.96
N GLN A 406 -19.89 27.70 -7.02
CA GLN A 406 -18.98 28.73 -7.55
C GLN A 406 -18.38 28.50 -8.94
N SER A 407 -18.62 27.39 -9.66
CA SER A 407 -17.90 27.11 -10.91
C SER A 407 -18.76 27.26 -12.18
N LYS A 408 -18.44 28.25 -13.03
CA LYS A 408 -18.82 28.21 -14.45
C LYS A 408 -18.21 26.97 -15.09
N ARG A 409 -18.98 26.25 -15.89
CA ARG A 409 -18.49 25.09 -16.65
C ARG A 409 -18.21 25.51 -18.08
N TYR A 410 -17.04 25.15 -18.57
CA TYR A 410 -16.61 25.34 -19.95
C TYR A 410 -16.44 23.98 -20.62
N PRO A 411 -16.76 23.84 -21.93
CA PRO A 411 -16.63 22.57 -22.64
C PRO A 411 -15.16 22.12 -22.72
N ALA A 412 -14.95 20.84 -23.00
CA ALA A 412 -13.63 20.32 -23.35
C ALA A 412 -13.15 20.93 -24.68
N THR A 413 -11.83 21.11 -24.82
CA THR A 413 -11.24 21.74 -26.00
C THR A 413 -11.15 20.76 -27.18
N HIS A 414 -11.25 19.43 -26.91
CA HIS A 414 -11.13 18.36 -27.89
C HIS A 414 -12.34 17.42 -27.85
N PRO A 415 -12.63 16.72 -28.96
CA PRO A 415 -13.53 15.57 -28.96
C PRO A 415 -13.04 14.49 -27.98
N LEU A 416 -13.96 13.72 -27.37
CA LEU A 416 -13.62 12.69 -26.37
C LEU A 416 -12.61 11.65 -26.89
N ALA A 417 -12.64 11.35 -28.21
CA ALA A 417 -11.72 10.39 -28.82
C ALA A 417 -10.24 10.80 -28.70
N ASP A 418 -9.94 12.09 -28.71
CA ASP A 418 -8.58 12.62 -28.69
C ASP A 418 -7.92 12.47 -27.31
N PHE A 419 -8.71 12.36 -26.24
CA PHE A 419 -8.24 12.03 -24.89
C PHE A 419 -7.88 10.56 -24.72
N GLY A 420 -8.30 9.68 -25.65
CA GLY A 420 -7.99 8.24 -25.62
C GLY A 420 -6.51 7.97 -25.87
N GLY A 421 -5.94 6.95 -25.24
CA GLY A 421 -4.55 6.51 -25.42
C GLY A 421 -3.94 5.91 -24.16
N SER A 422 -2.69 5.48 -24.26
CA SER A 422 -1.88 5.02 -23.13
C SER A 422 -1.01 6.16 -22.62
N PHE A 423 -0.94 6.31 -21.30
CA PHE A 423 -0.17 7.35 -20.62
C PHE A 423 0.71 6.72 -19.54
N ASN A 424 1.98 7.09 -19.50
CA ASN A 424 2.98 6.48 -18.61
C ASN A 424 3.70 7.52 -17.74
N ASN A 425 3.94 7.12 -16.50
CA ASN A 425 4.88 7.76 -15.60
C ASN A 425 5.88 6.71 -15.09
N PRO A 426 7.21 6.91 -15.21
CA PRO A 426 8.18 5.87 -14.86
C PRO A 426 8.20 5.51 -13.37
N GLY A 427 7.76 6.42 -12.48
CA GLY A 427 7.63 6.18 -11.04
C GLY A 427 6.32 5.48 -10.65
N TYR A 428 5.35 5.39 -11.58
CA TYR A 428 4.03 4.82 -11.30
C TYR A 428 3.68 3.68 -12.26
N GLY A 429 3.85 3.85 -13.55
CA GLY A 429 3.47 2.89 -14.57
C GLY A 429 2.49 3.49 -15.57
N SER A 430 1.82 2.62 -16.36
CA SER A 430 0.94 3.04 -17.45
C SER A 430 -0.55 2.92 -17.07
N MET A 431 -1.33 3.88 -17.56
CA MET A 431 -2.78 3.85 -17.54
C MET A 431 -3.33 3.98 -18.97
N LYS A 432 -4.47 3.37 -19.24
CA LYS A 432 -5.15 3.47 -20.53
C LYS A 432 -6.43 4.29 -20.38
N ILE A 433 -6.55 5.36 -21.18
CA ILE A 433 -7.78 6.12 -21.34
C ILE A 433 -8.50 5.61 -22.59
N TYR A 434 -9.80 5.38 -22.51
CA TYR A 434 -10.60 4.93 -23.64
C TYR A 434 -12.04 5.45 -23.59
N VAL A 435 -12.64 5.60 -24.78
CA VAL A 435 -14.05 5.98 -24.93
C VAL A 435 -14.94 4.74 -24.99
N LYS A 436 -16.02 4.75 -24.25
CA LYS A 436 -17.11 3.76 -24.34
C LYS A 436 -18.44 4.44 -24.07
N ASN A 437 -19.43 4.30 -25.01
CA ASN A 437 -20.76 4.89 -24.89
C ASN A 437 -20.70 6.38 -24.54
N ASP A 438 -20.01 7.18 -25.35
CA ASP A 438 -19.81 8.62 -25.20
C ASP A 438 -19.29 9.07 -23.81
N SER A 439 -18.53 8.22 -23.17
CA SER A 439 -17.91 8.48 -21.88
C SER A 439 -16.45 8.05 -21.87
N LEU A 440 -15.61 8.78 -21.14
CA LEU A 440 -14.22 8.45 -20.91
C LEU A 440 -14.06 7.52 -19.70
N PHE A 441 -13.20 6.56 -19.84
CA PHE A 441 -12.79 5.65 -18.78
C PHE A 441 -11.27 5.59 -18.68
N LEU A 442 -10.76 5.49 -17.46
CA LEU A 442 -9.38 5.18 -17.14
C LEU A 442 -9.31 3.74 -16.66
N LYS A 443 -8.35 2.99 -17.19
CA LYS A 443 -8.04 1.63 -16.74
C LYS A 443 -6.58 1.55 -16.29
N THR A 444 -6.37 1.10 -15.06
CA THR A 444 -5.08 0.65 -14.53
C THR A 444 -5.03 -0.89 -14.49
N VAL A 445 -4.00 -1.46 -13.88
CA VAL A 445 -3.88 -2.92 -13.70
C VAL A 445 -5.04 -3.46 -12.87
N THR A 446 -5.45 -2.73 -11.83
CA THR A 446 -6.41 -3.21 -10.83
C THR A 446 -7.76 -2.50 -10.87
N HIS A 447 -7.85 -1.28 -11.40
CA HIS A 447 -9.05 -0.44 -11.33
C HIS A 447 -9.55 0.01 -12.68
N THR A 448 -10.85 0.23 -12.77
CA THR A 448 -11.50 0.95 -13.88
C THR A 448 -12.27 2.12 -13.28
N LEU A 449 -11.94 3.33 -13.73
CA LEU A 449 -12.54 4.57 -13.24
C LEU A 449 -13.33 5.24 -14.37
N TRP A 450 -14.47 5.82 -14.07
CA TRP A 450 -15.21 6.68 -14.98
C TRP A 450 -14.72 8.11 -14.83
N LEU A 451 -14.47 8.78 -15.95
CA LEU A 451 -14.02 10.16 -16.01
C LEU A 451 -15.20 11.06 -16.37
N ARG A 452 -15.71 11.81 -15.40
CA ARG A 452 -16.77 12.80 -15.63
C ARG A 452 -16.14 14.14 -15.98
N HIS A 453 -16.54 14.72 -17.10
CA HIS A 453 -16.11 16.06 -17.47
C HIS A 453 -16.48 17.08 -16.38
N ALA A 454 -15.49 17.84 -15.92
CA ALA A 454 -15.65 18.87 -14.90
C ALA A 454 -15.59 20.28 -15.51
N ASN A 455 -14.50 20.62 -16.20
CA ASN A 455 -14.29 21.95 -16.78
C ASN A 455 -13.08 21.94 -17.73
N TYR A 456 -13.16 22.54 -18.94
CA TYR A 456 -12.09 22.45 -19.94
C TYR A 456 -11.64 20.98 -20.13
N ASP A 457 -10.33 20.72 -20.09
CA ASP A 457 -9.77 19.37 -20.22
C ASP A 457 -9.53 18.70 -18.85
N ILE A 458 -10.33 19.07 -17.84
CA ILE A 458 -10.28 18.53 -16.48
C ILE A 458 -11.47 17.60 -16.27
N PHE A 459 -11.17 16.40 -15.71
CA PHE A 459 -12.15 15.37 -15.43
C PHE A 459 -12.06 14.90 -13.96
N ASP A 460 -13.23 14.70 -13.34
CA ASP A 460 -13.37 14.03 -12.04
C ASP A 460 -13.30 12.52 -12.21
N MET A 461 -12.66 11.81 -11.28
CA MET A 461 -12.58 10.35 -11.28
C MET A 461 -13.60 9.74 -10.34
N PHE A 462 -14.28 8.69 -10.79
CA PHE A 462 -15.20 7.87 -9.99
C PHE A 462 -14.88 6.39 -10.17
N ASP A 463 -14.87 5.67 -9.08
CA ASP A 463 -14.68 4.22 -9.15
C ASP A 463 -15.86 3.54 -9.87
N LYS A 464 -15.55 2.55 -10.68
CA LYS A 464 -16.54 1.74 -11.39
C LYS A 464 -16.49 0.32 -10.87
N ASP A 465 -17.40 0.03 -9.95
CA ASP A 465 -17.59 -1.33 -9.47
C ASP A 465 -18.20 -2.22 -10.58
N PRO A 466 -17.65 -3.43 -10.79
CA PRO A 466 -18.18 -4.35 -11.82
C PRO A 466 -19.64 -4.78 -11.59
N LYS A 467 -20.10 -4.82 -10.33
CA LYS A 467 -21.44 -5.27 -9.93
C LYS A 467 -22.40 -4.11 -9.71
N ASP A 468 -21.95 -3.07 -8.99
CA ASP A 468 -22.77 -1.94 -8.54
C ASP A 468 -22.76 -0.74 -9.49
N GLY A 469 -21.90 -0.76 -10.51
CA GLY A 469 -21.75 0.35 -11.45
C GLY A 469 -20.94 1.52 -10.90
N ILE A 470 -21.31 2.75 -11.26
CA ILE A 470 -20.59 3.98 -10.88
C ILE A 470 -21.31 4.62 -9.70
N ASP A 471 -20.63 4.80 -8.57
CA ASP A 471 -21.14 5.58 -7.45
C ASP A 471 -20.68 7.04 -7.58
N THR A 472 -21.57 7.91 -8.04
CA THR A 472 -21.29 9.35 -8.21
C THR A 472 -21.44 10.15 -6.92
N THR A 473 -21.80 9.51 -5.80
CA THR A 473 -21.89 10.15 -4.49
C THR A 473 -20.56 10.15 -3.74
N ASP A 474 -19.68 9.20 -4.09
CA ASP A 474 -18.30 9.14 -3.61
C ASP A 474 -17.38 9.85 -4.62
N VAL A 475 -17.26 11.16 -4.47
CA VAL A 475 -16.34 11.95 -5.30
C VAL A 475 -14.93 11.73 -4.76
N GLN A 476 -14.16 10.90 -5.46
CA GLN A 476 -12.71 10.90 -5.26
C GLN A 476 -12.22 12.34 -5.49
N ASN A 477 -11.52 12.93 -4.50
CA ASN A 477 -10.99 14.29 -4.64
C ASN A 477 -9.84 14.39 -5.66
N VAL A 478 -9.70 13.39 -6.51
CA VAL A 478 -8.64 13.26 -7.51
C VAL A 478 -9.19 13.63 -8.87
N LYS A 479 -8.48 14.54 -9.55
CA LYS A 479 -8.82 15.03 -10.89
C LYS A 479 -7.69 14.69 -11.88
N ILE A 480 -8.08 14.53 -13.13
CA ILE A 480 -7.16 14.47 -14.26
C ILE A 480 -7.29 15.77 -15.05
N GLN A 481 -6.15 16.35 -15.40
CA GLN A 481 -6.05 17.45 -16.36
C GLN A 481 -5.23 16.97 -17.56
N PHE A 482 -5.82 16.92 -18.74
CA PHE A 482 -5.10 16.63 -19.97
C PHE A 482 -4.29 17.84 -20.41
N GLN A 483 -3.15 17.57 -21.07
CA GLN A 483 -2.22 18.57 -21.56
C GLN A 483 -2.05 18.44 -23.07
N MET A 484 -1.84 19.57 -23.74
CA MET A 484 -1.61 19.67 -25.17
C MET A 484 -0.14 20.06 -25.45
N ASN A 485 0.40 19.55 -26.55
CA ASN A 485 1.63 20.08 -27.14
C ASN A 485 1.36 21.35 -27.97
N LEU A 486 2.41 21.93 -28.52
CA LEU A 486 2.30 23.14 -29.34
C LEU A 486 1.61 22.95 -30.71
N SER A 487 1.36 21.71 -31.11
CA SER A 487 0.56 21.37 -32.30
C SER A 487 -0.92 21.23 -31.99
N GLY A 488 -1.33 21.31 -30.71
CA GLY A 488 -2.69 21.12 -30.26
C GLY A 488 -3.08 19.66 -30.01
N ASP A 489 -2.15 18.69 -30.10
CA ASP A 489 -2.44 17.29 -29.77
C ASP A 489 -2.37 17.06 -28.27
N ILE A 490 -3.26 16.21 -27.73
CA ILE A 490 -3.15 15.73 -26.35
C ILE A 490 -1.92 14.83 -26.24
N ASP A 491 -0.91 15.23 -25.47
CA ASP A 491 0.36 14.50 -25.34
C ASP A 491 0.69 14.09 -23.89
N GLY A 492 -0.13 14.49 -22.93
CA GLY A 492 0.04 14.13 -21.55
C GLY A 492 -1.22 14.33 -20.71
N LEU A 493 -1.13 13.93 -19.46
CA LEU A 493 -2.07 14.29 -18.43
C LEU A 493 -1.36 14.49 -17.09
N THR A 494 -1.88 15.39 -16.27
CA THR A 494 -1.45 15.55 -14.88
C THR A 494 -2.55 15.15 -13.93
N THR A 495 -2.15 14.56 -12.80
CA THR A 495 -3.05 14.20 -11.71
C THR A 495 -2.33 14.31 -10.38
N GLN A 496 -3.01 14.82 -9.36
CA GLN A 496 -2.52 14.83 -7.99
C GLN A 496 -3.16 13.64 -7.26
N LEU A 497 -2.47 12.50 -7.29
CA LEU A 497 -2.98 11.26 -6.71
C LEU A 497 -3.00 11.27 -5.19
N GLU A 498 -2.10 12.00 -4.55
CA GLU A 498 -1.95 12.04 -3.09
C GLU A 498 -1.77 13.47 -2.59
N ASP A 499 -2.34 13.74 -1.41
CA ASP A 499 -2.14 15.02 -0.73
C ASP A 499 -0.66 15.25 -0.41
N GLY A 500 -0.19 16.48 -0.60
CA GLY A 500 1.20 16.86 -0.34
C GLY A 500 2.20 16.52 -1.45
N LEU A 501 1.78 15.81 -2.52
CA LEU A 501 2.57 15.64 -3.73
C LEU A 501 2.29 16.76 -4.74
N LYS A 502 3.28 17.09 -5.57
CA LYS A 502 3.04 17.84 -6.80
C LYS A 502 2.21 17.01 -7.78
N PRO A 503 1.41 17.64 -8.67
CA PRO A 503 0.76 16.91 -9.74
C PRO A 503 1.78 16.09 -10.55
N LEU A 504 1.46 14.83 -10.79
CA LEU A 504 2.30 13.87 -11.52
C LEU A 504 1.97 13.94 -13.01
N LEU A 505 2.99 14.11 -13.82
CA LEU A 505 2.85 14.05 -15.28
C LEU A 505 2.93 12.59 -15.76
N PHE A 506 1.93 12.20 -16.54
CA PHE A 506 1.92 10.97 -17.34
C PHE A 506 1.98 11.36 -18.80
N SER A 507 3.08 11.04 -19.47
CA SER A 507 3.26 11.34 -20.89
C SER A 507 2.52 10.30 -21.74
N ARG A 508 1.93 10.75 -22.86
CA ARG A 508 1.25 9.87 -23.80
C ARG A 508 2.27 8.94 -24.46
N GLU A 509 2.00 7.65 -24.39
CA GLU A 509 2.77 6.65 -25.12
C GLU A 509 2.27 6.56 -26.55
N LEU A 510 3.20 6.47 -27.50
CA LEU A 510 2.84 6.19 -28.87
C LEU A 510 2.32 4.75 -28.97
N GLU A 511 1.09 4.57 -29.46
CA GLU A 511 0.55 3.23 -29.69
C GLU A 511 1.30 2.58 -30.87
N ALA A 512 2.28 1.75 -30.55
CA ALA A 512 3.07 1.04 -31.54
C ALA A 512 2.22 -0.03 -32.25
N LYS A 513 2.14 0.01 -33.58
CA LYS A 513 1.73 -1.11 -34.38
C LYS A 513 2.92 -2.04 -34.59
N ALA A 514 2.79 -3.31 -34.23
CA ALA A 514 3.87 -4.26 -34.48
C ALA A 514 4.10 -4.41 -35.99
N LEU A 515 5.32 -4.13 -36.45
CA LEU A 515 5.83 -4.39 -37.80
C LEU A 515 6.97 -5.40 -37.69
N THR A 516 7.04 -6.33 -38.61
CA THR A 516 8.16 -7.26 -38.73
C THR A 516 9.40 -6.54 -39.30
N ALA A 517 10.60 -7.11 -39.09
CA ALA A 517 11.82 -6.55 -39.66
C ALA A 517 11.72 -6.34 -41.18
N ASN A 518 11.15 -7.30 -41.91
CA ASN A 518 10.94 -7.19 -43.35
C ASN A 518 10.00 -6.02 -43.75
N GLU A 519 8.97 -5.75 -42.94
CA GLU A 519 8.09 -4.63 -43.17
C GLU A 519 8.75 -3.29 -42.86
N LEU A 520 9.71 -3.26 -41.93
CA LEU A 520 10.48 -2.07 -41.62
C LEU A 520 11.51 -1.73 -42.69
N GLU A 521 12.03 -2.72 -43.43
CA GLU A 521 13.05 -2.52 -44.46
C GLU A 521 12.65 -1.53 -45.55
N LYS A 522 11.37 -1.49 -45.94
CA LYS A 522 10.89 -0.55 -46.98
C LYS A 522 11.12 0.92 -46.63
N TYR A 523 11.21 1.27 -45.34
CA TYR A 523 11.40 2.62 -44.84
C TYR A 523 12.89 3.02 -44.73
N THR A 524 13.80 2.06 -44.72
CA THR A 524 15.25 2.31 -44.59
C THR A 524 15.80 3.06 -45.80
N GLY A 525 16.86 3.83 -45.61
CA GLY A 525 17.55 4.55 -46.65
C GLY A 525 17.97 5.96 -46.22
N GLU A 526 18.48 6.71 -47.18
CA GLU A 526 18.90 8.11 -47.00
C GLU A 526 17.83 9.03 -47.58
N TYR A 527 17.47 10.06 -46.81
CA TYR A 527 16.46 11.03 -47.17
C TYR A 527 17.05 12.42 -47.14
N GLU A 528 16.92 13.16 -48.25
CA GLU A 528 17.44 14.51 -48.35
C GLU A 528 16.43 15.54 -47.87
N LEU A 529 16.75 16.21 -46.74
CA LEU A 529 15.93 17.21 -46.09
C LEU A 529 16.68 18.54 -46.01
N ALA A 530 16.27 19.54 -46.80
CA ALA A 530 16.82 20.89 -46.75
C ALA A 530 18.38 20.94 -46.82
N GLY A 531 18.99 20.11 -47.69
CA GLY A 531 20.44 20.01 -47.86
C GLY A 531 21.17 19.11 -46.85
N MET A 532 20.45 18.52 -45.91
CA MET A 532 20.98 17.51 -44.99
C MET A 532 20.49 16.12 -45.36
N THR A 533 21.31 15.11 -45.16
CA THR A 533 20.94 13.71 -45.36
C THR A 533 20.56 13.09 -44.01
N VAL A 534 19.30 12.74 -43.87
CA VAL A 534 18.80 11.96 -42.73
C VAL A 534 18.83 10.48 -43.08
N LYS A 535 19.50 9.68 -42.27
CA LYS A 535 19.57 8.23 -42.47
C LYS A 535 18.50 7.50 -41.61
N ILE A 536 17.67 6.71 -42.28
CA ILE A 536 16.70 5.82 -41.63
C ILE A 536 17.25 4.39 -41.71
N TYR A 537 17.38 3.70 -40.57
CA TYR A 537 18.01 2.39 -40.50
C TYR A 537 17.39 1.52 -39.38
N ILE A 538 17.56 0.21 -39.50
CA ILE A 538 17.12 -0.75 -38.48
C ILE A 538 18.28 -1.01 -37.49
N LYS A 539 18.03 -0.85 -36.20
CA LYS A 539 18.94 -1.20 -35.13
C LYS A 539 18.45 -2.48 -34.45
N ASP A 540 19.37 -3.35 -34.05
CA ASP A 540 19.11 -4.63 -33.37
C ASP A 540 18.11 -5.53 -34.11
N GLY A 541 18.01 -5.40 -35.46
CA GLY A 541 17.17 -6.23 -36.33
C GLY A 541 15.66 -6.05 -36.18
N LYS A 542 15.18 -5.08 -35.36
CA LYS A 542 13.76 -4.96 -35.03
C LYS A 542 13.21 -3.54 -34.82
N THR A 543 14.07 -2.55 -34.75
CA THR A 543 13.64 -1.18 -34.41
C THR A 543 14.17 -0.19 -35.42
N LEU A 544 13.30 0.67 -35.96
CA LEU A 544 13.67 1.71 -36.92
C LEU A 544 14.19 2.95 -36.19
N TYR A 545 15.26 3.54 -36.69
CA TYR A 545 15.86 4.76 -36.16
C TYR A 545 16.07 5.81 -37.26
N ALA A 546 16.00 7.08 -36.88
CA ALA A 546 16.38 8.21 -37.69
C ALA A 546 17.67 8.85 -37.12
N LEU A 547 18.72 8.94 -37.92
CA LEU A 547 19.95 9.67 -37.63
C LEU A 547 19.96 10.98 -38.38
N VAL A 548 19.89 12.07 -37.64
CA VAL A 548 20.06 13.44 -38.16
C VAL A 548 21.49 13.88 -37.84
N PRO A 549 22.27 14.39 -38.82
CA PRO A 549 23.65 14.80 -38.56
C PRO A 549 23.77 15.78 -37.39
N GLY A 550 24.64 15.46 -36.42
CA GLY A 550 24.89 16.30 -35.25
C GLY A 550 23.85 16.13 -34.13
N GLN A 551 22.92 15.14 -34.23
CA GLN A 551 21.92 14.84 -33.24
C GLN A 551 22.00 13.36 -32.81
N PRO A 552 21.41 12.99 -31.64
CA PRO A 552 21.28 11.58 -31.25
C PRO A 552 20.39 10.78 -32.20
N ASP A 553 20.54 9.46 -32.19
CA ASP A 553 19.63 8.57 -32.90
C ASP A 553 18.21 8.61 -32.29
N TYR A 554 17.22 8.85 -33.12
CA TYR A 554 15.81 8.87 -32.71
C TYR A 554 15.12 7.57 -33.05
N GLU A 555 14.60 6.88 -32.03
CA GLU A 555 13.76 5.70 -32.21
C GLU A 555 12.43 6.09 -32.83
N LEU A 556 12.05 5.38 -33.92
CA LEU A 556 10.81 5.59 -34.66
C LEU A 556 9.79 4.52 -34.27
N VAL A 557 8.67 4.94 -33.72
CA VAL A 557 7.57 4.08 -33.29
C VAL A 557 6.51 4.03 -34.39
N PRO A 558 6.24 2.87 -35.02
CA PRO A 558 5.22 2.75 -36.07
C PRO A 558 3.82 2.97 -35.51
N MET A 559 3.05 3.88 -36.11
CA MET A 559 1.68 4.24 -35.70
C MET A 559 0.61 3.71 -36.67
N GLY A 560 1.02 3.07 -37.76
CA GLY A 560 0.17 2.64 -38.87
C GLY A 560 0.06 3.68 -39.98
N ASN A 561 -0.47 3.28 -41.13
CA ASN A 561 -0.60 4.13 -42.32
C ASN A 561 0.71 4.79 -42.73
N ASP A 562 1.82 4.05 -42.64
CA ASP A 562 3.19 4.49 -42.93
C ASP A 562 3.63 5.73 -42.11
N LYS A 563 2.97 6.01 -40.96
CA LYS A 563 3.31 7.08 -40.01
C LYS A 563 4.09 6.52 -38.83
N PHE A 564 5.13 7.24 -38.43
CA PHE A 564 5.99 6.93 -37.29
C PHE A 564 6.12 8.15 -36.38
N GLY A 565 6.00 7.94 -35.07
CA GLY A 565 6.31 8.97 -34.08
C GLY A 565 7.75 8.86 -33.60
N LEU A 566 8.37 9.97 -33.20
CA LEU A 566 9.66 9.97 -32.52
C LEU A 566 9.42 9.69 -31.02
N LYS A 567 10.01 8.62 -30.49
CA LYS A 567 9.72 8.13 -29.13
C LYS A 567 9.97 9.17 -28.04
N VAL A 568 10.97 10.02 -28.21
CA VAL A 568 11.42 10.99 -27.20
C VAL A 568 10.99 12.43 -27.48
N LEU A 569 10.29 12.68 -28.60
CA LEU A 569 9.88 14.02 -29.03
C LEU A 569 8.38 14.04 -29.33
N SER A 570 7.59 14.62 -28.44
CA SER A 570 6.15 14.83 -28.66
C SER A 570 5.92 15.82 -29.81
N GLY A 571 4.91 15.51 -30.64
CA GLY A 571 4.58 16.35 -31.82
C GLY A 571 5.51 16.18 -33.02
N TYR A 572 6.47 15.24 -32.96
CA TYR A 572 7.38 14.96 -34.09
C TYR A 572 7.02 13.61 -34.71
N TYR A 573 6.74 13.63 -36.02
CA TYR A 573 6.34 12.46 -36.79
C TYR A 573 7.07 12.38 -38.12
N LEU A 574 7.22 11.15 -38.64
CA LEU A 574 7.58 10.89 -40.02
C LEU A 574 6.39 10.20 -40.71
N GLN A 575 5.93 10.80 -41.79
CA GLN A 575 4.95 10.18 -42.69
C GLN A 575 5.68 9.77 -43.98
N PHE A 576 5.78 8.46 -44.19
CA PHE A 576 6.39 7.92 -45.42
C PHE A 576 5.36 7.83 -46.53
N GLY A 577 5.81 8.08 -47.77
CA GLY A 577 4.89 8.08 -48.89
C GLY A 577 5.55 7.95 -50.27
N PRO A 578 4.66 8.00 -51.29
CA PRO A 578 3.19 8.13 -51.25
C PRO A 578 2.49 6.89 -50.65
N PRO A 579 1.42 7.06 -49.88
CA PRO A 579 0.76 5.98 -49.12
C PRO A 579 0.21 4.83 -49.97
N ALA A 580 -0.02 5.07 -51.25
CA ALA A 580 -0.55 4.06 -52.21
C ALA A 580 0.54 3.33 -53.00
N SER A 581 1.83 3.63 -52.75
CA SER A 581 2.96 3.06 -53.51
C SER A 581 3.57 1.86 -52.80
N ALA A 582 3.85 0.79 -53.51
CA ALA A 582 4.65 -0.32 -52.99
C ALA A 582 6.10 0.08 -52.65
N LYS A 583 6.58 1.22 -53.15
CA LYS A 583 7.94 1.71 -52.93
C LYS A 583 7.89 3.08 -52.26
N ILE A 584 8.53 3.20 -51.09
CA ILE A 584 8.72 4.49 -50.41
C ILE A 584 9.75 5.33 -51.15
N THR A 585 9.35 6.52 -51.59
CA THR A 585 10.19 7.46 -52.34
C THR A 585 10.40 8.80 -51.64
N GLU A 586 9.59 9.08 -50.63
CA GLU A 586 9.70 10.33 -49.85
C GLU A 586 9.28 10.09 -48.39
N ALA A 587 9.67 11.00 -47.51
CA ALA A 587 9.16 11.10 -46.15
C ALA A 587 8.86 12.58 -45.85
N THR A 588 7.77 12.81 -45.12
CA THR A 588 7.43 14.12 -44.61
C THR A 588 7.75 14.16 -43.13
N PHE A 589 8.66 15.02 -42.72
CA PHE A 589 8.99 15.32 -41.34
C PHE A 589 7.97 16.34 -40.82
N ILE A 590 7.11 15.91 -39.93
CA ILE A 590 6.06 16.74 -39.31
C ILE A 590 6.59 17.17 -37.96
N GLN A 591 6.65 18.46 -37.70
CA GLN A 591 7.19 19.08 -36.49
C GLN A 591 6.24 20.19 -36.04
N PRO A 592 6.29 20.64 -34.78
CA PRO A 592 5.42 21.72 -34.28
C PRO A 592 5.51 23.03 -35.06
N ASN A 593 6.65 23.28 -35.72
CA ASN A 593 6.92 24.46 -36.52
C ASN A 593 6.65 24.30 -38.03
N GLY A 594 6.18 23.14 -38.48
CA GLY A 594 5.85 22.89 -39.87
C GLY A 594 6.13 21.47 -40.36
N SER A 595 5.83 21.22 -41.64
CA SER A 595 6.04 19.94 -42.31
C SER A 595 7.03 20.09 -43.43
N TYR A 596 8.03 19.22 -43.47
CA TYR A 596 9.17 19.31 -44.41
C TYR A 596 9.29 18.00 -45.20
N LYS A 597 9.23 18.09 -46.53
CA LYS A 597 9.39 16.94 -47.41
C LYS A 597 10.84 16.59 -47.64
N ALA A 598 11.17 15.33 -47.55
CA ALA A 598 12.47 14.75 -47.87
C ALA A 598 12.33 13.67 -48.94
N LYS A 599 13.16 13.72 -50.00
CA LYS A 599 13.19 12.69 -51.04
C LYS A 599 14.16 11.58 -50.65
N LYS A 600 13.75 10.33 -50.87
CA LYS A 600 14.63 9.17 -50.69
C LYS A 600 15.65 9.16 -51.84
N LYS A 601 16.94 9.03 -51.50
CA LYS A 601 18.04 8.90 -52.45
C LYS A 601 18.09 7.56 -53.15
#